data_1481b352de95ed515ccffc21ffa64252
#
_entry.id   1481b352de95ed515ccffc21ffa64252
#
_cell.length_a   1.000
_cell.length_b   1.000
_cell.length_c   1.000
_cell.angle_alpha   90.00
_cell.angle_beta   90.00
_cell.angle_gamma   90.00
#
_symmetry.space_group_name_H-M   'P 1'
#
loop_
_entity.id
_entity.type
_entity.pdbx_description
1 polymer ?
#
loop_
_entity_poly.entity_id
_entity_poly.type
_entity_poly.pdbx_seq_one_letter_code
_entity_poly.pdbx_strand_id
1 'polypeptide(L)'
;MIRHCAKCTKLRGNPVGQKMSNLPQCRTEPEAPFTHTGVDVFGSFKVKDYRKECKRYGLLLTCTASRAVHFKVLEDMNTDCYINSLRSFLAIRGPVSVLYSDNGTNFVVASNEFGKTVKELSEPRIKEYLSTKQCSFSFSTPTASHMGGTWERMIRTVRNVLRGLLIESNTNRIDTSSLCTLLYECMHIVNSRPFTTTTLHSDQNFESIPLTPNNLLTMKNKNLLPPPGSFTSPDLYSHKRWRRVQYLTEQFWSR
;
A
#
# COMPACT_ATOMS: atom_id res chain seq x y z
N MET A 1 -40.41 -20.78 -16.51
CA MET A 1 -40.31 -19.39 -17.07
C MET A 1 -39.44 -18.41 -16.27
N ILE A 2 -38.45 -18.87 -15.50
CA ILE A 2 -37.59 -17.96 -14.68
C ILE A 2 -36.24 -17.67 -15.39
N ARG A 3 -35.89 -18.45 -16.42
CA ARG A 3 -34.56 -18.33 -17.10
C ARG A 3 -34.32 -17.06 -17.90
N HIS A 4 -35.34 -16.26 -18.22
CA HIS A 4 -35.22 -15.04 -19.00
C HIS A 4 -35.61 -13.76 -18.24
N CYS A 5 -35.75 -13.84 -16.94
CA CYS A 5 -36.05 -12.67 -16.12
C CYS A 5 -34.72 -11.90 -15.84
N ALA A 6 -34.59 -10.67 -16.38
CA ALA A 6 -33.43 -9.84 -16.18
C ALA A 6 -33.08 -9.59 -14.69
N LYS A 7 -34.10 -9.40 -13.83
CA LYS A 7 -33.91 -9.29 -12.37
C LYS A 7 -33.35 -10.57 -11.76
N CYS A 8 -33.92 -11.73 -12.11
CA CYS A 8 -33.45 -13.02 -11.58
C CYS A 8 -32.06 -13.38 -12.08
N THR A 9 -31.74 -13.09 -13.33
CA THR A 9 -30.40 -13.28 -13.91
C THR A 9 -29.37 -12.39 -13.22
N LYS A 10 -29.72 -11.15 -12.92
CA LYS A 10 -28.85 -10.22 -12.20
C LYS A 10 -28.55 -10.63 -10.75
N LEU A 11 -29.54 -11.27 -10.07
CA LEU A 11 -29.42 -11.66 -8.67
C LEU A 11 -28.91 -13.09 -8.46
N ARG A 12 -29.13 -14.00 -9.41
CA ARG A 12 -28.86 -15.43 -9.29
C ARG A 12 -28.12 -16.03 -10.49
N GLY A 13 -27.74 -15.20 -11.47
CA GLY A 13 -26.97 -15.65 -12.63
C GLY A 13 -25.58 -16.13 -12.19
N ASN A 14 -25.15 -17.25 -12.74
CA ASN A 14 -23.77 -17.69 -12.55
C ASN A 14 -22.83 -16.63 -13.15
N PRO A 15 -21.75 -16.28 -12.45
CA PRO A 15 -20.77 -15.37 -13.02
C PRO A 15 -20.24 -15.93 -14.35
N VAL A 16 -20.38 -15.16 -15.41
CA VAL A 16 -19.83 -15.53 -16.72
C VAL A 16 -18.31 -15.49 -16.58
N GLY A 17 -17.64 -16.58 -16.92
CA GLY A 17 -16.18 -16.65 -16.94
C GLY A 17 -15.64 -15.60 -17.91
N GLN A 18 -15.10 -14.51 -17.37
CA GLN A 18 -14.48 -13.46 -18.17
C GLN A 18 -13.12 -13.96 -18.67
N LYS A 19 -12.92 -13.99 -19.99
CA LYS A 19 -11.59 -14.28 -20.54
C LYS A 19 -10.62 -13.20 -20.06
N MET A 20 -9.57 -13.64 -19.35
CA MET A 20 -8.48 -12.76 -18.97
C MET A 20 -7.69 -12.36 -20.22
N SER A 21 -7.47 -11.07 -20.41
CA SER A 21 -6.52 -10.59 -21.42
C SER A 21 -5.09 -10.92 -21.02
N ASN A 22 -4.17 -10.91 -22.00
CA ASN A 22 -2.75 -11.09 -21.71
C ASN A 22 -2.29 -10.06 -20.67
N LEU A 23 -1.38 -10.46 -19.81
CA LEU A 23 -0.79 -9.57 -18.83
C LEU A 23 0.02 -8.47 -19.55
N PRO A 24 -0.06 -7.20 -19.08
CA PRO A 24 0.75 -6.14 -19.66
C PRO A 24 2.25 -6.40 -19.45
N GLN A 25 3.07 -5.90 -20.37
CA GLN A 25 4.53 -6.12 -20.37
C GLN A 25 5.20 -5.72 -19.06
N CYS A 26 4.80 -4.61 -18.47
CA CYS A 26 5.30 -4.14 -17.17
C CYS A 26 5.12 -5.13 -16.00
N ARG A 27 4.43 -6.26 -16.22
CA ARG A 27 4.24 -7.33 -15.24
C ARG A 27 4.95 -8.62 -15.61
N THR A 28 5.35 -8.77 -16.84
CA THR A 28 5.93 -10.00 -17.40
C THR A 28 7.41 -9.87 -17.70
N GLU A 29 7.86 -8.66 -18.00
CA GLU A 29 9.28 -8.40 -18.25
C GLU A 29 10.06 -8.29 -16.94
N PRO A 30 11.26 -8.89 -16.86
CA PRO A 30 12.14 -8.78 -15.70
C PRO A 30 12.75 -7.39 -15.64
N GLU A 31 12.28 -6.58 -14.71
CA GLU A 31 12.79 -5.24 -14.44
C GLU A 31 13.15 -5.05 -12.97
N ALA A 32 13.95 -4.03 -12.69
CA ALA A 32 14.27 -3.66 -11.32
C ALA A 32 12.98 -3.34 -10.52
N PRO A 33 12.94 -3.68 -9.22
CA PRO A 33 11.78 -3.35 -8.40
C PRO A 33 11.47 -1.84 -8.44
N PHE A 34 10.17 -1.51 -8.57
CA PHE A 34 9.64 -0.14 -8.67
C PHE A 34 9.92 0.61 -9.98
N THR A 35 10.43 -0.02 -11.03
CA THR A 35 10.50 0.61 -12.37
C THR A 35 9.09 1.05 -12.83
N HIS A 36 8.10 0.19 -12.66
CA HIS A 36 6.69 0.48 -12.86
C HIS A 36 5.98 0.45 -11.51
N THR A 37 5.39 1.58 -11.11
CA THR A 37 4.86 1.76 -9.75
C THR A 37 3.44 2.30 -9.76
N GLY A 38 2.53 1.61 -9.07
CA GLY A 38 1.21 2.14 -8.75
C GLY A 38 1.25 2.99 -7.48
N VAL A 39 0.58 4.14 -7.47
CA VAL A 39 0.50 5.03 -6.32
C VAL A 39 -0.95 5.26 -5.90
N ASP A 40 -1.17 5.29 -4.58
CA ASP A 40 -2.45 5.63 -3.99
C ASP A 40 -2.27 6.33 -2.64
N VAL A 41 -3.23 7.17 -2.28
CA VAL A 41 -3.26 7.87 -0.99
C VAL A 41 -4.41 7.32 -0.15
N PHE A 42 -4.16 7.06 1.11
CA PHE A 42 -5.13 6.45 2.01
C PHE A 42 -5.11 7.09 3.42
N GLY A 43 -6.14 6.82 4.18
CA GLY A 43 -6.37 7.42 5.51
C GLY A 43 -7.30 8.64 5.36
N SER A 44 -7.69 9.38 6.39
CA SER A 44 -6.85 10.14 7.30
C SER A 44 -6.64 9.40 8.64
N PHE A 45 -5.48 9.61 9.20
CA PHE A 45 -5.12 9.14 10.53
C PHE A 45 -5.09 10.33 11.47
N LYS A 46 -5.86 10.27 12.56
CA LYS A 46 -5.77 11.27 13.61
C LYS A 46 -4.57 10.93 14.49
N VAL A 47 -3.62 11.80 14.59
CA VAL A 47 -2.43 11.67 15.45
C VAL A 47 -2.36 12.83 16.41
N LYS A 48 -1.70 12.63 17.54
CA LYS A 48 -1.49 13.67 18.53
C LYS A 48 -0.01 14.01 18.57
N ASP A 49 0.36 15.12 17.95
CA ASP A 49 1.69 15.68 18.02
C ASP A 49 1.72 16.77 19.09
N TYR A 50 2.50 16.53 20.18
CA TYR A 50 2.52 17.36 21.38
C TYR A 50 1.11 17.51 21.99
N ARG A 51 0.48 18.66 21.87
CA ARG A 51 -0.85 18.99 22.41
C ARG A 51 -1.91 19.17 21.31
N LYS A 52 -1.53 19.06 20.03
CA LYS A 52 -2.44 19.26 18.91
C LYS A 52 -2.83 17.93 18.28
N GLU A 53 -4.10 17.80 17.96
CA GLU A 53 -4.58 16.74 17.08
C GLU A 53 -4.34 17.16 15.63
N CYS A 54 -3.64 16.31 14.88
CA CYS A 54 -3.32 16.52 13.49
C CYS A 54 -3.87 15.37 12.65
N LYS A 55 -4.20 15.64 11.41
CA LYS A 55 -4.51 14.60 10.42
C LYS A 55 -3.24 14.26 9.65
N ARG A 56 -2.98 12.97 9.44
CA ARG A 56 -1.90 12.45 8.60
C ARG A 56 -2.47 11.50 7.57
N TYR A 57 -1.79 11.35 6.47
CA TYR A 57 -2.22 10.49 5.37
C TYR A 57 -1.11 9.51 5.04
N GLY A 58 -1.46 8.40 4.43
CA GLY A 58 -0.51 7.41 3.94
C GLY A 58 -0.41 7.48 2.42
N LEU A 59 0.81 7.55 1.90
CA LEU A 59 1.11 7.32 0.50
C LEU A 59 1.58 5.88 0.36
N LEU A 60 0.90 5.10 -0.46
CA LEU A 60 1.25 3.72 -0.78
C LEU A 60 1.75 3.65 -2.21
N LEU A 61 2.97 3.17 -2.38
CA LEU A 61 3.55 2.89 -3.68
C LEU A 61 3.73 1.38 -3.82
N THR A 62 3.28 0.82 -4.93
CA THR A 62 3.29 -0.63 -5.19
C THR A 62 3.99 -0.93 -6.49
N CYS A 63 5.01 -1.76 -6.44
CA CYS A 63 5.67 -2.29 -7.64
C CYS A 63 4.72 -3.22 -8.41
N THR A 64 4.56 -3.01 -9.71
CA THR A 64 3.66 -3.83 -10.55
C THR A 64 4.20 -5.24 -10.77
N ALA A 65 5.50 -5.40 -10.91
CA ALA A 65 6.17 -6.67 -11.14
C ALA A 65 6.33 -7.48 -9.84
N SER A 66 7.06 -6.94 -8.86
CA SER A 66 7.37 -7.66 -7.62
C SER A 66 6.28 -7.57 -6.55
N ARG A 67 5.22 -6.78 -6.76
CA ARG A 67 4.18 -6.48 -5.75
C ARG A 67 4.75 -6.00 -4.41
N ALA A 68 5.99 -5.53 -4.41
CA ALA A 68 6.58 -4.88 -3.26
C ALA A 68 5.83 -3.58 -2.96
N VAL A 69 5.68 -3.26 -1.68
CA VAL A 69 5.05 -2.02 -1.25
C VAL A 69 6.05 -1.10 -0.58
N HIS A 70 5.81 0.21 -0.70
CA HIS A 70 6.52 1.24 0.02
C HIS A 70 5.52 2.24 0.60
N PHE A 71 5.63 2.50 1.91
CA PHE A 71 4.79 3.47 2.61
C PHE A 71 5.54 4.76 2.88
N LYS A 72 4.81 5.86 2.82
CA LYS A 72 5.26 7.16 3.29
C LYS A 72 4.11 7.88 4.00
N VAL A 73 4.40 8.57 5.09
CA VAL A 73 3.43 9.44 5.75
C VAL A 73 3.47 10.81 5.07
N LEU A 74 2.29 11.31 4.71
CA LEU A 74 2.07 12.68 4.29
C LEU A 74 1.59 13.49 5.50
N GLU A 75 2.22 14.60 5.76
CA GLU A 75 1.80 15.51 6.84
C GLU A 75 0.48 16.20 6.50
N ASP A 76 0.34 16.58 5.23
CA ASP A 76 -0.84 17.21 4.65
C ASP A 76 -1.12 16.69 3.25
N MET A 77 -2.35 16.93 2.76
CA MET A 77 -2.77 16.61 1.39
C MET A 77 -2.46 17.75 0.41
N ASN A 78 -1.33 18.42 0.57
CA ASN A 78 -0.90 19.45 -0.37
C ASN A 78 0.12 18.91 -1.39
N THR A 79 0.25 19.61 -2.51
CA THR A 79 1.14 19.23 -3.62
C THR A 79 2.60 19.16 -3.18
N ASP A 80 3.05 20.05 -2.30
CA ASP A 80 4.44 20.08 -1.86
C ASP A 80 4.79 18.88 -0.98
N CYS A 81 3.91 18.49 -0.04
CA CYS A 81 4.07 17.26 0.74
C CYS A 81 4.08 16.01 -0.14
N TYR A 82 3.21 15.98 -1.16
CA TYR A 82 3.16 14.88 -2.11
C TYR A 82 4.46 14.78 -2.93
N ILE A 83 4.92 15.88 -3.52
CA ILE A 83 6.18 15.93 -4.29
C ILE A 83 7.37 15.56 -3.39
N ASN A 84 7.44 16.07 -2.17
CA ASN A 84 8.53 15.74 -1.23
C ASN A 84 8.52 14.24 -0.88
N SER A 85 7.35 13.64 -0.75
CA SER A 85 7.22 12.20 -0.50
C SER A 85 7.66 11.37 -1.70
N LEU A 86 7.31 11.78 -2.92
CA LEU A 86 7.83 11.16 -4.13
C LEU A 86 9.35 11.32 -4.27
N ARG A 87 9.91 12.49 -3.95
CA ARG A 87 11.36 12.70 -3.92
C ARG A 87 12.06 11.76 -2.96
N SER A 88 11.52 11.63 -1.75
CA SER A 88 12.05 10.68 -0.75
C SER A 88 12.00 9.24 -1.26
N PHE A 89 10.91 8.86 -1.90
CA PHE A 89 10.75 7.52 -2.48
C PHE A 89 11.76 7.27 -3.61
N LEU A 90 11.90 8.21 -4.56
CA LEU A 90 12.87 8.10 -5.66
C LEU A 90 14.32 8.04 -5.14
N ALA A 91 14.64 8.78 -4.08
CA ALA A 91 15.97 8.74 -3.46
C ALA A 91 16.27 7.37 -2.80
N ILE A 92 15.26 6.68 -2.26
CA ILE A 92 15.42 5.38 -1.57
C ILE A 92 15.37 4.21 -2.55
N ARG A 93 14.47 4.27 -3.56
CA ARG A 93 14.17 3.14 -4.46
C ARG A 93 14.78 3.27 -5.84
N GLY A 94 15.31 4.43 -6.18
CA GLY A 94 15.85 4.72 -7.49
C GLY A 94 14.80 5.29 -8.46
N PRO A 95 15.17 5.44 -9.74
CA PRO A 95 14.31 6.02 -10.76
C PRO A 95 13.10 5.13 -11.07
N VAL A 96 11.98 5.76 -11.35
CA VAL A 96 10.71 5.13 -11.76
C VAL A 96 10.43 5.54 -13.19
N SER A 97 10.20 4.60 -14.09
CA SER A 97 9.88 4.89 -15.49
C SER A 97 8.42 5.32 -15.65
N VAL A 98 7.49 4.61 -14.98
CA VAL A 98 6.06 4.91 -15.08
C VAL A 98 5.41 4.88 -13.69
N LEU A 99 4.72 5.95 -13.37
CA LEU A 99 3.90 6.06 -12.16
C LEU A 99 2.41 5.97 -12.56
N TYR A 100 1.73 4.93 -12.09
CA TYR A 100 0.30 4.72 -12.31
C TYR A 100 -0.49 5.24 -11.12
N SER A 101 -1.51 6.06 -11.37
CA SER A 101 -2.46 6.51 -10.34
C SER A 101 -3.88 6.15 -10.75
N ASP A 102 -4.73 5.84 -9.77
CA ASP A 102 -6.16 5.69 -10.01
C ASP A 102 -6.79 7.05 -10.31
N ASN A 103 -7.64 7.09 -11.37
CA ASN A 103 -8.20 8.33 -11.88
C ASN A 103 -9.45 8.76 -11.11
N GLY A 104 -9.45 8.59 -9.82
CA GLY A 104 -10.41 9.43 -9.32
C GLY A 104 -11.45 9.06 -8.36
N THR A 105 -11.70 7.87 -8.06
CA THR A 105 -12.68 7.65 -6.98
C THR A 105 -12.02 7.88 -5.62
N ASN A 106 -10.74 7.62 -5.46
CA ASN A 106 -10.04 7.89 -4.21
C ASN A 106 -9.55 9.33 -4.09
N PHE A 107 -9.25 10.01 -5.20
CA PHE A 107 -9.08 11.45 -5.25
C PHE A 107 -10.42 12.19 -5.21
N VAL A 108 -11.55 11.58 -5.65
CA VAL A 108 -12.88 12.20 -5.76
C VAL A 108 -13.86 11.71 -4.68
N VAL A 109 -13.80 10.48 -4.17
CA VAL A 109 -14.65 10.00 -3.05
C VAL A 109 -14.10 10.42 -1.68
N ALA A 110 -12.80 10.67 -1.58
CA ALA A 110 -12.34 11.57 -0.52
C ALA A 110 -13.06 12.93 -0.60
N SER A 111 -13.72 13.27 -1.70
CA SER A 111 -14.31 14.58 -1.96
C SER A 111 -15.55 14.90 -1.14
N ASN A 112 -16.19 13.99 -0.43
CA ASN A 112 -17.29 14.39 0.46
C ASN A 112 -16.83 14.74 1.89
N GLU A 113 -15.74 14.15 2.38
CA GLU A 113 -15.02 14.65 3.57
C GLU A 113 -13.69 15.33 3.23
N PHE A 114 -13.12 15.06 2.06
CA PHE A 114 -11.80 15.51 1.59
C PHE A 114 -11.87 16.50 0.41
N GLY A 115 -13.05 16.78 -0.10
CA GLY A 115 -13.25 17.48 -1.36
C GLY A 115 -12.66 18.89 -1.46
N LYS A 116 -12.31 19.51 -0.35
CA LYS A 116 -11.56 20.78 -0.36
C LYS A 116 -10.06 20.55 -0.53
N THR A 117 -9.52 19.49 0.07
CA THR A 117 -8.08 19.24 0.19
C THR A 117 -7.48 18.61 -1.07
N VAL A 118 -8.24 17.78 -1.78
CA VAL A 118 -7.78 17.13 -3.02
C VAL A 118 -7.70 18.10 -4.21
N LYS A 119 -8.49 19.17 -4.19
CA LYS A 119 -8.37 20.25 -5.18
C LYS A 119 -7.04 21.01 -5.09
N GLU A 120 -6.32 20.85 -3.98
CA GLU A 120 -5.02 21.49 -3.75
C GLU A 120 -3.85 20.70 -4.37
N LEU A 121 -4.06 19.43 -4.77
CA LEU A 121 -3.08 18.66 -5.51
C LEU A 121 -3.04 19.14 -6.96
N SER A 122 -2.12 20.02 -7.27
CA SER A 122 -1.90 20.52 -8.62
C SER A 122 -1.30 19.43 -9.51
N GLU A 123 -2.15 18.74 -10.28
CA GLU A 123 -1.73 17.73 -11.25
C GLU A 123 -0.66 18.25 -12.25
N PRO A 124 -0.76 19.47 -12.79
CA PRO A 124 0.26 20.00 -13.68
C PRO A 124 1.64 20.09 -13.00
N ARG A 125 1.74 20.57 -11.76
CA ARG A 125 3.00 20.68 -11.02
C ARG A 125 3.62 19.31 -10.72
N ILE A 126 2.79 18.31 -10.43
CA ILE A 126 3.25 16.93 -10.21
C ILE A 126 3.79 16.34 -11.52
N LYS A 127 3.08 16.52 -12.63
CA LYS A 127 3.53 16.09 -13.97
C LYS A 127 4.82 16.76 -14.38
N GLU A 128 4.95 18.06 -14.18
CA GLU A 128 6.17 18.83 -14.45
C GLU A 128 7.35 18.28 -13.64
N TYR A 129 7.18 18.08 -12.34
CA TYR A 129 8.21 17.49 -11.50
C TYR A 129 8.63 16.08 -11.99
N LEU A 130 7.67 15.21 -12.31
CA LEU A 130 7.98 13.86 -12.80
C LEU A 130 8.66 13.87 -14.17
N SER A 131 8.30 14.81 -15.05
CA SER A 131 8.97 14.99 -16.35
C SER A 131 10.45 15.32 -16.19
N THR A 132 10.82 16.15 -15.22
CA THR A 132 12.24 16.45 -14.93
C THR A 132 13.01 15.21 -14.45
N LYS A 133 12.32 14.17 -13.99
CA LYS A 133 12.90 12.89 -13.56
C LYS A 133 12.79 11.78 -14.60
N GLN A 134 12.41 12.12 -15.83
CA GLN A 134 12.16 11.16 -16.91
C GLN A 134 11.11 10.08 -16.52
N CYS A 135 10.20 10.42 -15.63
CA CYS A 135 9.12 9.55 -15.17
C CYS A 135 7.82 9.95 -15.87
N SER A 136 7.22 9.01 -16.58
CA SER A 136 5.90 9.23 -17.16
C SER A 136 4.79 8.99 -16.10
N PHE A 137 3.80 9.88 -16.08
CA PHE A 137 2.65 9.75 -15.18
C PHE A 137 1.45 9.28 -16.00
N SER A 138 0.93 8.11 -15.66
CA SER A 138 -0.20 7.49 -16.36
C SER A 138 -1.39 7.36 -15.42
N PHE A 139 -2.52 7.93 -15.81
CA PHE A 139 -3.79 7.69 -15.12
C PHE A 139 -4.48 6.45 -15.69
N SER A 140 -4.98 5.60 -14.81
CA SER A 140 -5.89 4.53 -15.21
C SER A 140 -7.18 5.13 -15.75
N THR A 141 -7.66 4.66 -16.90
CA THR A 141 -8.96 5.09 -17.42
C THR A 141 -10.08 4.73 -16.43
N PRO A 142 -11.06 5.61 -16.17
CA PRO A 142 -12.08 5.42 -15.13
C PRO A 142 -12.87 4.10 -15.20
N THR A 143 -12.92 3.47 -16.37
CA THR A 143 -13.67 2.22 -16.63
C THR A 143 -12.74 0.98 -16.72
N ALA A 144 -11.42 1.15 -16.60
CA ALA A 144 -10.44 0.08 -16.79
C ALA A 144 -9.87 -0.44 -15.46
N SER A 145 -10.71 -0.66 -14.46
CA SER A 145 -10.31 -1.21 -13.15
C SER A 145 -9.61 -2.57 -13.25
N HIS A 146 -9.82 -3.32 -14.34
CA HIS A 146 -9.10 -4.57 -14.61
C HIS A 146 -7.61 -4.36 -14.91
N MET A 147 -7.19 -3.21 -15.41
CA MET A 147 -5.76 -2.90 -15.64
C MET A 147 -5.03 -2.59 -14.33
N GLY A 148 -5.73 -2.03 -13.33
CA GLY A 148 -5.23 -1.71 -11.99
C GLY A 148 -5.29 -2.86 -10.97
N GLY A 149 -5.92 -3.99 -11.30
CA GLY A 149 -6.35 -5.01 -10.34
C GLY A 149 -5.25 -5.63 -9.46
N THR A 150 -3.97 -5.47 -9.78
CA THR A 150 -2.88 -5.99 -8.96
C THR A 150 -2.55 -5.06 -7.80
N TRP A 151 -2.32 -3.77 -8.08
CA TRP A 151 -2.01 -2.81 -7.02
C TRP A 151 -3.27 -2.43 -6.23
N GLU A 152 -4.45 -2.34 -6.88
CA GLU A 152 -5.72 -2.10 -6.18
C GLU A 152 -6.04 -3.17 -5.13
N ARG A 153 -5.83 -4.44 -5.46
CA ARG A 153 -6.01 -5.54 -4.51
C ARG A 153 -5.06 -5.41 -3.34
N MET A 154 -3.78 -5.12 -3.59
CA MET A 154 -2.78 -4.92 -2.56
C MET A 154 -3.12 -3.73 -1.66
N ILE A 155 -3.44 -2.61 -2.29
CA ILE A 155 -3.89 -1.39 -1.61
C ILE A 155 -5.10 -1.69 -0.72
N ARG A 156 -6.11 -2.37 -1.27
CA ARG A 156 -7.33 -2.72 -0.52
C ARG A 156 -7.02 -3.60 0.69
N THR A 157 -6.18 -4.61 0.53
CA THR A 157 -5.78 -5.50 1.63
C THR A 157 -5.08 -4.71 2.72
N VAL A 158 -4.05 -3.94 2.37
CA VAL A 158 -3.30 -3.12 3.34
C VAL A 158 -4.19 -2.09 4.03
N ARG A 159 -5.05 -1.39 3.27
CA ARG A 159 -6.02 -0.44 3.83
C ARG A 159 -6.96 -1.07 4.84
N ASN A 160 -7.53 -2.22 4.51
CA ASN A 160 -8.51 -2.88 5.38
C ASN A 160 -7.87 -3.27 6.71
N VAL A 161 -6.66 -3.82 6.67
CA VAL A 161 -5.94 -4.22 7.88
C VAL A 161 -5.55 -2.99 8.70
N LEU A 162 -4.92 -1.99 8.09
CA LEU A 162 -4.52 -0.76 8.78
C LEU A 162 -5.72 0.00 9.34
N ARG A 163 -6.80 0.13 8.58
CA ARG A 163 -8.02 0.80 9.04
C ARG A 163 -8.61 0.09 10.26
N GLY A 164 -8.69 -1.24 10.23
CA GLY A 164 -9.17 -2.02 11.35
C GLY A 164 -8.35 -1.77 12.62
N LEU A 165 -7.02 -1.84 12.51
CA LEU A 165 -6.11 -1.60 13.64
C LEU A 165 -6.23 -0.20 14.21
N LEU A 166 -6.25 0.80 13.34
CA LEU A 166 -6.21 2.20 13.76
C LEU A 166 -7.57 2.68 14.31
N ILE A 167 -8.68 2.11 13.88
CA ILE A 167 -10.00 2.39 14.46
C ILE A 167 -10.11 1.75 15.86
N GLU A 168 -9.74 0.49 16.00
CA GLU A 168 -9.84 -0.23 17.26
C GLU A 168 -8.87 0.30 18.32
N SER A 169 -7.67 0.73 17.91
CA SER A 169 -6.64 1.22 18.83
C SER A 169 -6.86 2.64 19.37
N ASN A 170 -7.96 3.31 18.98
CA ASN A 170 -8.22 4.70 19.37
C ASN A 170 -7.00 5.61 19.10
N THR A 171 -6.68 5.80 17.82
CA THR A 171 -5.44 6.42 17.28
C THR A 171 -5.10 7.80 17.81
N ASN A 172 -6.00 8.48 18.52
CA ASN A 172 -5.75 9.79 19.13
C ASN A 172 -4.56 9.83 20.11
N ARG A 173 -3.89 8.68 20.32
CA ARG A 173 -2.72 8.57 21.21
C ARG A 173 -1.41 8.30 20.49
N ILE A 174 -1.44 8.07 19.17
CA ILE A 174 -0.24 7.83 18.37
C ILE A 174 0.26 9.18 17.85
N ASP A 175 1.54 9.43 17.95
CA ASP A 175 2.21 10.57 17.33
C ASP A 175 2.68 10.22 15.91
N THR A 176 3.03 11.24 15.12
CA THR A 176 3.47 11.05 13.72
C THR A 176 4.68 10.11 13.61
N SER A 177 5.64 10.19 14.54
CA SER A 177 6.81 9.31 14.53
C SER A 177 6.44 7.84 14.73
N SER A 178 5.56 7.55 15.70
CA SER A 178 5.07 6.19 15.94
C SER A 178 4.23 5.66 14.78
N LEU A 179 3.44 6.52 14.12
CA LEU A 179 2.72 6.15 12.91
C LEU A 179 3.68 5.79 11.77
N CYS A 180 4.75 6.58 11.56
CA CYS A 180 5.78 6.26 10.56
C CYS A 180 6.41 4.88 10.84
N THR A 181 6.82 4.62 12.07
CA THR A 181 7.42 3.33 12.46
C THR A 181 6.45 2.19 12.23
N LEU A 182 5.18 2.33 12.66
CA LEU A 182 4.15 1.33 12.43
C LEU A 182 3.98 1.01 10.94
N LEU A 183 3.89 2.04 10.08
CA LEU A 183 3.76 1.82 8.65
C LEU A 183 4.98 1.13 8.04
N TYR A 184 6.20 1.44 8.52
CA TYR A 184 7.41 0.76 8.04
C TYR A 184 7.47 -0.70 8.49
N GLU A 185 7.04 -1.02 9.70
CA GLU A 185 6.94 -2.41 10.15
C GLU A 185 5.87 -3.17 9.37
N CYS A 186 4.69 -2.57 9.15
CA CYS A 186 3.67 -3.13 8.26
C CYS A 186 4.20 -3.35 6.84
N MET A 187 4.99 -2.41 6.31
CA MET A 187 5.66 -2.55 5.01
C MET A 187 6.58 -3.76 5.00
N HIS A 188 7.38 -3.94 6.04
CA HIS A 188 8.27 -5.10 6.16
C HIS A 188 7.49 -6.41 6.16
N ILE A 189 6.42 -6.50 6.94
CA ILE A 189 5.56 -7.68 7.02
C ILE A 189 4.95 -8.01 5.66
N VAL A 190 4.35 -7.02 5.00
CA VAL A 190 3.72 -7.20 3.68
C VAL A 190 4.74 -7.63 2.63
N ASN A 191 5.96 -7.10 2.68
CA ASN A 191 7.03 -7.46 1.77
C ASN A 191 7.75 -8.78 2.13
N SER A 192 7.48 -9.34 3.30
CA SER A 192 8.00 -10.66 3.71
C SER A 192 7.11 -11.82 3.24
N ARG A 193 5.95 -11.55 2.62
CA ARG A 193 5.11 -12.63 2.09
C ARG A 193 5.80 -13.33 0.92
N PRO A 194 5.74 -14.67 0.84
CA PRO A 194 6.31 -15.41 -0.26
C PRO A 194 5.54 -15.18 -1.57
N PHE A 195 6.25 -15.19 -2.71
CA PHE A 195 5.63 -15.13 -4.03
C PHE A 195 4.92 -16.43 -4.40
N THR A 196 5.51 -17.54 -4.00
CA THR A 196 5.01 -18.87 -4.31
C THR A 196 5.00 -19.71 -3.04
N THR A 197 4.00 -20.57 -2.90
CA THR A 197 4.09 -21.67 -1.95
C THR A 197 5.08 -22.66 -2.54
N THR A 198 6.21 -22.86 -1.89
CA THR A 198 7.10 -23.96 -2.20
C THR A 198 6.34 -25.24 -1.90
N THR A 199 5.81 -25.89 -2.92
CA THR A 199 5.47 -27.30 -2.81
C THR A 199 6.80 -28.01 -2.63
N LEU A 200 7.01 -28.51 -1.43
CA LEU A 200 8.10 -29.42 -1.10
C LEU A 200 7.94 -30.68 -1.97
N HIS A 201 8.44 -30.66 -3.19
CA HIS A 201 8.81 -31.89 -3.84
C HIS A 201 10.01 -32.40 -3.08
N SER A 202 9.82 -33.53 -2.48
CA SER A 202 10.71 -34.28 -1.62
C SER A 202 11.94 -34.81 -2.37
N ASP A 203 12.83 -33.95 -2.80
CA ASP A 203 14.17 -34.34 -3.20
C ASP A 203 15.16 -33.56 -2.35
N GLN A 204 15.58 -34.27 -1.36
CA GLN A 204 16.77 -34.22 -0.51
C GLN A 204 17.64 -32.95 -0.60
N ASN A 205 17.72 -32.22 0.53
CA ASN A 205 18.85 -31.40 0.97
C ASN A 205 18.97 -29.93 0.52
N PHE A 206 17.97 -29.31 -0.10
CA PHE A 206 17.95 -27.85 -0.17
C PHE A 206 16.69 -27.31 0.52
N GLU A 207 16.86 -26.68 1.69
CA GLU A 207 15.83 -25.80 2.24
C GLU A 207 15.64 -24.65 1.24
N SER A 208 14.71 -24.80 0.31
CA SER A 208 14.38 -23.73 -0.62
C SER A 208 13.65 -22.62 0.14
N ILE A 209 14.39 -21.58 0.50
CA ILE A 209 13.84 -20.40 1.13
C ILE A 209 12.90 -19.70 0.13
N PRO A 210 11.62 -19.52 0.44
CA PRO A 210 10.68 -18.89 -0.48
C PRO A 210 11.09 -17.46 -0.79
N LEU A 211 11.13 -17.11 -2.05
CA LEU A 211 11.46 -15.76 -2.51
C LEU A 211 10.37 -14.78 -2.10
N THR A 212 10.77 -13.67 -1.49
CA THR A 212 9.88 -12.60 -1.05
C THR A 212 10.24 -11.27 -1.70
N PRO A 213 9.32 -10.28 -1.75
CA PRO A 213 9.65 -8.91 -2.12
C PRO A 213 10.83 -8.32 -1.34
N ASN A 214 10.95 -8.61 -0.04
CA ASN A 214 12.09 -8.14 0.76
C ASN A 214 13.44 -8.69 0.28
N ASN A 215 13.49 -9.93 -0.18
CA ASN A 215 14.73 -10.49 -0.73
C ASN A 215 15.19 -9.70 -1.96
N LEU A 216 14.26 -9.30 -2.83
CA LEU A 216 14.56 -8.49 -4.01
C LEU A 216 14.98 -7.05 -3.66
N LEU A 217 14.39 -6.49 -2.60
CA LEU A 217 14.65 -5.10 -2.20
C LEU A 217 15.94 -4.92 -1.39
N THR A 218 16.30 -5.91 -0.60
CA THR A 218 17.42 -5.82 0.35
C THR A 218 18.61 -6.69 -0.02
N MET A 219 18.42 -7.63 -0.97
CA MET A 219 19.37 -8.69 -1.31
C MET A 219 19.76 -9.55 -0.10
N LYS A 220 18.87 -9.65 0.89
CA LYS A 220 19.10 -10.42 2.14
C LYS A 220 18.05 -11.50 2.27
N ASN A 221 18.48 -12.70 2.70
CA ASN A 221 17.59 -13.85 2.88
C ASN A 221 17.05 -13.99 4.31
N LYS A 222 17.60 -13.23 5.27
CA LYS A 222 17.15 -13.28 6.66
C LYS A 222 16.08 -12.20 6.89
N ASN A 223 14.94 -12.62 7.41
CA ASN A 223 13.91 -11.71 7.88
C ASN A 223 14.28 -11.14 9.25
N LEU A 224 13.88 -9.89 9.51
CA LEU A 224 13.95 -9.34 10.86
C LEU A 224 12.95 -10.09 11.74
N LEU A 225 13.45 -10.63 12.84
CA LEU A 225 12.59 -11.19 13.87
C LEU A 225 11.96 -10.05 14.68
N PRO A 226 10.71 -10.20 15.12
CA PRO A 226 10.12 -9.26 16.06
C PRO A 226 10.94 -9.23 17.35
N PRO A 227 11.00 -8.08 18.06
CA PRO A 227 11.72 -8.01 19.32
C PRO A 227 11.15 -9.02 20.32
N PRO A 228 12.00 -9.67 21.14
CA PRO A 228 11.55 -10.64 22.11
C PRO A 228 10.64 -9.98 23.16
N GLY A 229 9.53 -10.59 23.47
CA GLY A 229 8.58 -10.14 24.48
C GLY A 229 7.14 -10.43 24.09
N SER A 230 6.26 -10.38 25.05
CA SER A 230 4.82 -10.38 24.83
C SER A 230 4.28 -8.95 24.92
N PHE A 231 3.50 -8.54 23.91
CA PHE A 231 2.89 -7.22 23.88
C PHE A 231 1.38 -7.38 24.05
N THR A 232 0.84 -6.70 25.04
CA THR A 232 -0.55 -6.87 25.47
C THR A 232 -1.34 -5.57 25.32
N SER A 233 -2.66 -5.65 25.41
CA SER A 233 -3.55 -4.48 25.32
C SER A 233 -3.14 -3.28 26.20
N PRO A 234 -2.63 -3.45 27.44
CA PRO A 234 -2.06 -2.35 28.23
C PRO A 234 -0.88 -1.62 27.56
N ASP A 235 -0.13 -2.26 26.68
CA ASP A 235 1.00 -1.63 26.00
C ASP A 235 0.57 -0.52 25.04
N LEU A 236 -0.67 -0.56 24.56
CA LEU A 236 -1.27 0.54 23.78
C LEU A 236 -1.26 1.87 24.57
N TYR A 237 -1.31 1.81 25.89
CA TYR A 237 -1.34 2.96 26.80
C TYR A 237 0.03 3.26 27.42
N SER A 238 1.06 2.49 27.07
CA SER A 238 2.41 2.64 27.59
C SER A 238 3.00 4.03 27.26
N HIS A 239 3.77 4.62 28.17
CA HIS A 239 4.61 5.78 27.90
C HIS A 239 5.75 5.45 26.91
N LYS A 240 6.16 4.20 26.81
CA LYS A 240 7.19 3.73 25.88
C LYS A 240 6.57 3.56 24.47
N ARG A 241 6.84 4.53 23.59
CA ARG A 241 6.26 4.60 22.22
C ARG A 241 6.49 3.31 21.42
N TRP A 242 7.68 2.72 21.51
CA TRP A 242 8.04 1.50 20.79
C TRP A 242 7.16 0.30 21.18
N ARG A 243 6.75 0.18 22.47
CA ARG A 243 5.84 -0.91 22.89
C ARG A 243 4.46 -0.80 22.27
N ARG A 244 3.96 0.43 22.09
CA ARG A 244 2.69 0.66 21.37
C ARG A 244 2.78 0.23 19.93
N VAL A 245 3.88 0.60 19.26
CA VAL A 245 4.12 0.21 17.86
C VAL A 245 4.17 -1.30 17.75
N GLN A 246 4.93 -1.98 18.62
CA GLN A 246 5.03 -3.43 18.60
C GLN A 246 3.70 -4.13 18.83
N TYR A 247 2.92 -3.69 19.81
CA TYR A 247 1.56 -4.23 20.02
C TYR A 247 0.70 -4.10 18.73
N LEU A 248 0.70 -2.95 18.10
CA LEU A 248 -0.06 -2.73 16.86
C LEU A 248 0.49 -3.56 15.69
N THR A 249 1.79 -3.73 15.60
CA THR A 249 2.43 -4.55 14.58
C THR A 249 2.09 -6.04 14.75
N GLU A 250 2.05 -6.55 15.98
CA GLU A 250 1.59 -7.91 16.25
C GLU A 250 0.12 -8.10 15.87
N GLN A 251 -0.72 -7.12 16.16
CA GLN A 251 -2.12 -7.15 15.73
C GLN A 251 -2.24 -7.11 14.19
N PHE A 252 -1.36 -6.40 13.51
CA PHE A 252 -1.32 -6.40 12.04
C PHE A 252 -0.93 -7.77 11.49
N TRP A 253 0.05 -8.42 12.10
CA TRP A 253 0.52 -9.75 11.70
C TRP A 253 -0.53 -10.85 11.90
N SER A 254 -1.34 -10.74 12.94
CA SER A 254 -2.37 -11.74 13.29
C SER A 254 -3.64 -11.68 12.40
N ARG A 255 -3.77 -10.68 11.53
CA ARG A 255 -4.91 -10.47 10.62
C ARG A 255 -4.58 -10.79 9.18
#